data_5e518d2669d9cbb3eee67a83598c0865
#
_entry.id   5e518d2669d9cbb3eee67a83598c0865
#
_cell.length_a   1.000
_cell.length_b   1.000
_cell.length_c   1.000
_cell.angle_alpha   90.00
_cell.angle_beta   90.00
_cell.angle_gamma   90.00
#
_symmetry.space_group_name_H-M   'P 1'
#
loop_
_entity.id
_entity.type
_entity.pdbx_description
1 polymer ?
#
loop_
_entity_poly.entity_id
_entity_poly.type
_entity_poly.pdbx_seq_one_letter_code
_entity_poly.pdbx_strand_id
1 'polypeptide(L)'
;MDELKTLGDLIKTKNDIETQISQIIGRPAEKGHIGEFIAGKIFDLKLHEDATKRGNDGVFRSGLLAGKNVNVKLYGKRENILDFNPKDPAEYYLVLAGPKSHIGSSRGSTRPLVINSVFLFESGQLISELKKRKVKIGISTSGTQQQWNNAEIFPNQRNNLLIVTEKQKELLGYFPKGI
;
A
#
# COMPACT_ATOMS: atom_id res chain seq x y z
N MET A 1 31.67 -13.73 -17.46
CA MET A 1 30.32 -13.57 -18.06
C MET A 1 30.10 -12.09 -18.21
N ASP A 2 29.60 -11.63 -19.35
CA ASP A 2 29.39 -10.21 -19.55
C ASP A 2 28.18 -9.75 -18.71
N GLU A 3 28.42 -8.95 -17.68
CA GLU A 3 27.40 -8.45 -16.75
C GLU A 3 26.30 -7.68 -17.46
N LEU A 4 26.64 -6.92 -18.52
CA LEU A 4 25.68 -6.17 -19.32
C LEU A 4 24.76 -7.10 -20.12
N LYS A 5 25.29 -8.20 -20.65
CA LYS A 5 24.49 -9.21 -21.32
C LYS A 5 23.50 -9.87 -20.36
N THR A 6 24.00 -10.30 -19.20
CA THR A 6 23.15 -10.89 -18.15
C THR A 6 22.06 -9.92 -17.70
N LEU A 7 22.39 -8.65 -17.47
CA LEU A 7 21.44 -7.62 -17.11
C LEU A 7 20.39 -7.41 -18.22
N GLY A 8 20.83 -7.39 -19.47
CA GLY A 8 19.92 -7.25 -20.63
C GLY A 8 18.90 -8.40 -20.71
N ASP A 9 19.32 -9.63 -20.48
CA ASP A 9 18.43 -10.80 -20.48
C ASP A 9 17.44 -10.78 -19.29
N LEU A 10 17.90 -10.35 -18.10
CA LEU A 10 17.02 -10.15 -16.94
C LEU A 10 15.98 -9.03 -17.19
N ILE A 11 16.37 -7.95 -17.85
CA ILE A 11 15.45 -6.86 -18.20
C ILE A 11 14.38 -7.36 -19.18
N LYS A 12 14.72 -8.17 -20.19
CA LYS A 12 13.72 -8.78 -21.10
C LYS A 12 12.72 -9.62 -20.33
N THR A 13 13.21 -10.53 -19.47
CA THR A 13 12.34 -11.37 -18.63
C THR A 13 11.43 -10.52 -17.73
N LYS A 14 11.97 -9.46 -17.14
CA LYS A 14 11.18 -8.52 -16.33
C LYS A 14 10.07 -7.87 -17.15
N ASN A 15 10.38 -7.41 -18.38
CA ASN A 15 9.40 -6.77 -19.25
C ASN A 15 8.28 -7.74 -19.66
N ASP A 16 8.59 -9.00 -19.92
CA ASP A 16 7.59 -10.03 -20.23
C ASP A 16 6.64 -10.27 -19.04
N ILE A 17 7.19 -10.35 -17.82
CA ILE A 17 6.39 -10.48 -16.60
C ILE A 17 5.53 -9.24 -16.36
N GLU A 18 6.08 -8.04 -16.51
CA GLU A 18 5.32 -6.78 -16.37
C GLU A 18 4.19 -6.68 -17.39
N THR A 19 4.40 -7.18 -18.63
CA THR A 19 3.35 -7.25 -19.65
C THR A 19 2.20 -8.16 -19.20
N GLN A 20 2.49 -9.35 -18.66
CA GLN A 20 1.47 -10.27 -18.16
C GLN A 20 0.70 -9.66 -16.98
N ILE A 21 1.39 -9.02 -16.04
CA ILE A 21 0.74 -8.31 -14.93
C ILE A 21 -0.17 -7.20 -15.47
N SER A 22 0.31 -6.40 -16.41
CA SER A 22 -0.45 -5.30 -17.03
C SER A 22 -1.74 -5.78 -17.69
N GLN A 23 -1.71 -6.94 -18.33
CA GLN A 23 -2.90 -7.58 -18.92
C GLN A 23 -3.95 -7.94 -17.85
N ILE A 24 -3.50 -8.42 -16.67
CA ILE A 24 -4.38 -8.77 -15.56
C ILE A 24 -5.02 -7.54 -14.93
N ILE A 25 -4.23 -6.50 -14.67
CA ILE A 25 -4.69 -5.31 -13.95
C ILE A 25 -5.30 -4.23 -14.85
N GLY A 26 -5.12 -4.36 -16.19
CA GLY A 26 -5.61 -3.39 -17.18
C GLY A 26 -4.86 -2.06 -17.19
N ARG A 27 -3.69 -1.97 -16.57
CA ARG A 27 -2.87 -0.75 -16.40
C ARG A 27 -1.38 -1.12 -16.39
N PRO A 28 -0.45 -0.17 -16.57
CA PRO A 28 0.98 -0.44 -16.43
C PRO A 28 1.31 -1.12 -15.09
N ALA A 29 2.22 -2.10 -15.12
CA ALA A 29 2.62 -2.91 -13.96
C ALA A 29 3.45 -2.12 -12.92
N GLU A 30 3.02 -0.90 -12.64
CA GLU A 30 3.60 -0.07 -11.60
C GLU A 30 3.11 -0.49 -10.21
N LYS A 31 3.95 -0.33 -9.22
CA LYS A 31 3.68 -0.75 -7.85
C LYS A 31 2.39 -0.16 -7.28
N GLY A 32 2.09 1.11 -7.58
CA GLY A 32 0.86 1.76 -7.19
C GLY A 32 -0.37 1.08 -7.79
N HIS A 33 -0.38 0.89 -9.11
CA HIS A 33 -1.49 0.24 -9.83
C HIS A 33 -1.73 -1.21 -9.37
N ILE A 34 -0.65 -1.95 -9.10
CA ILE A 34 -0.75 -3.31 -8.55
C ILE A 34 -1.40 -3.28 -7.17
N GLY A 35 -0.96 -2.36 -6.30
CA GLY A 35 -1.52 -2.17 -4.96
C GLY A 35 -3.01 -1.80 -4.99
N GLU A 36 -3.39 -0.86 -5.85
CA GLU A 36 -4.78 -0.45 -6.06
C GLU A 36 -5.64 -1.64 -6.53
N PHE A 37 -5.17 -2.40 -7.52
CA PHE A 37 -5.89 -3.57 -8.01
C PHE A 37 -6.10 -4.62 -6.92
N ILE A 38 -5.04 -4.98 -6.17
CA ILE A 38 -5.12 -5.93 -5.06
C ILE A 38 -6.10 -5.44 -4.01
N ALA A 39 -5.96 -4.19 -3.56
CA ALA A 39 -6.85 -3.60 -2.56
C ALA A 39 -8.29 -3.53 -3.05
N GLY A 40 -8.51 -3.14 -4.31
CA GLY A 40 -9.83 -3.09 -4.94
C GLY A 40 -10.56 -4.42 -4.91
N LYS A 41 -9.83 -5.50 -5.24
CA LYS A 41 -10.40 -6.86 -5.27
C LYS A 41 -10.63 -7.45 -3.87
N ILE A 42 -9.72 -7.20 -2.93
CA ILE A 42 -9.78 -7.79 -1.58
C ILE A 42 -10.74 -7.02 -0.67
N PHE A 43 -10.71 -5.69 -0.71
CA PHE A 43 -11.45 -4.83 0.21
C PHE A 43 -12.68 -4.16 -0.41
N ASP A 44 -13.14 -4.64 -1.56
CA ASP A 44 -14.34 -4.17 -2.27
C ASP A 44 -14.31 -2.65 -2.50
N LEU A 45 -13.21 -2.16 -3.10
CA LEU A 45 -13.10 -0.75 -3.48
C LEU A 45 -13.62 -0.54 -4.91
N LYS A 46 -14.35 0.54 -5.11
CA LYS A 46 -14.59 1.11 -6.45
C LYS A 46 -13.46 2.07 -6.76
N LEU A 47 -12.51 1.61 -7.54
CA LEU A 47 -11.39 2.43 -7.99
C LEU A 47 -11.87 3.49 -9.00
N HIS A 48 -11.22 4.65 -9.02
CA HIS A 48 -11.47 5.66 -10.04
C HIS A 48 -10.81 5.25 -11.36
N GLU A 49 -11.56 5.42 -12.46
CA GLU A 49 -11.04 5.17 -13.82
C GLU A 49 -10.08 6.27 -14.28
N ASP A 50 -10.30 7.49 -13.76
CA ASP A 50 -9.56 8.68 -14.15
C ASP A 50 -8.39 8.93 -13.18
N ALA A 51 -7.17 8.77 -13.68
CA ALA A 51 -5.93 9.07 -12.96
C ALA A 51 -5.77 10.57 -12.62
N THR A 52 -6.64 11.46 -13.15
CA THR A 52 -6.59 12.90 -12.86
C THR A 52 -7.21 13.28 -11.52
N LYS A 53 -7.99 12.39 -10.89
CA LYS A 53 -8.50 12.60 -9.52
C LYS A 53 -7.34 12.51 -8.53
N ARG A 54 -6.80 13.68 -8.20
CA ARG A 54 -5.72 13.79 -7.21
C ARG A 54 -6.28 13.50 -5.81
N GLY A 55 -5.49 12.79 -4.99
CA GLY A 55 -5.71 12.66 -3.55
C GLY A 55 -6.34 11.35 -3.08
N ASN A 56 -7.13 10.66 -3.91
CA ASN A 56 -7.68 9.35 -3.55
C ASN A 56 -7.77 8.42 -4.77
N ASP A 57 -7.72 7.11 -4.52
CA ASP A 57 -7.70 6.08 -5.56
C ASP A 57 -9.06 5.42 -5.76
N GLY A 58 -9.99 5.61 -4.82
CA GLY A 58 -11.33 5.03 -4.89
C GLY A 58 -12.17 5.25 -3.65
N VAL A 59 -13.29 4.53 -3.58
CA VAL A 59 -14.22 4.54 -2.45
C VAL A 59 -14.55 3.12 -2.01
N PHE A 60 -14.80 2.93 -0.71
CA PHE A 60 -15.34 1.67 -0.19
C PHE A 60 -16.77 1.47 -0.67
N ARG A 61 -17.12 0.27 -1.15
CA ARG A 61 -18.48 -0.05 -1.62
C ARG A 61 -19.43 -0.47 -0.51
N SER A 62 -18.90 -1.06 0.55
CA SER A 62 -19.70 -1.76 1.56
C SER A 62 -19.16 -1.56 2.98
N GLY A 63 -19.93 -2.02 3.97
CA GLY A 63 -19.56 -1.98 5.38
C GLY A 63 -19.66 -0.60 6.02
N LEU A 64 -19.01 -0.42 7.17
CA LEU A 64 -19.00 0.83 7.92
C LEU A 64 -18.38 2.01 7.16
N LEU A 65 -17.52 1.70 6.19
CA LEU A 65 -16.79 2.69 5.40
C LEU A 65 -17.45 2.97 4.04
N ALA A 66 -18.63 2.43 3.76
CA ALA A 66 -19.32 2.63 2.48
C ALA A 66 -19.39 4.12 2.09
N GLY A 67 -18.96 4.44 0.87
CA GLY A 67 -18.92 5.81 0.35
C GLY A 67 -17.72 6.65 0.79
N LYS A 68 -16.91 6.16 1.74
CA LYS A 68 -15.69 6.85 2.18
C LYS A 68 -14.58 6.71 1.17
N ASN A 69 -13.85 7.79 0.90
CA ASN A 69 -12.74 7.77 -0.03
C ASN A 69 -11.47 7.22 0.61
N VAL A 70 -10.66 6.57 -0.22
CA VAL A 70 -9.45 5.88 0.21
C VAL A 70 -8.29 6.12 -0.76
N ASN A 71 -7.09 6.29 -0.21
CA ASN A 71 -5.84 6.21 -0.95
C ASN A 71 -5.14 4.90 -0.58
N VAL A 72 -4.71 4.15 -1.59
CA VAL A 72 -4.03 2.86 -1.42
C VAL A 72 -2.53 3.06 -1.51
N LYS A 73 -1.80 2.45 -0.60
CA LYS A 73 -0.33 2.42 -0.63
C LYS A 73 0.17 0.98 -0.59
N LEU A 74 1.19 0.69 -1.39
CA LEU A 74 1.89 -0.58 -1.38
C LEU A 74 3.37 -0.37 -1.12
N TYR A 75 3.85 -0.80 0.05
CA TYR A 75 5.24 -0.69 0.47
C TYR A 75 5.88 -2.08 0.56
N GLY A 76 6.96 -2.33 -0.17
CA GLY A 76 7.72 -3.60 -0.10
C GLY A 76 8.39 -3.83 1.26
N LYS A 77 8.54 -2.79 2.07
CA LYS A 77 9.02 -2.81 3.45
C LYS A 77 8.23 -1.84 4.29
N ARG A 78 7.96 -2.17 5.55
CA ARG A 78 7.32 -1.27 6.53
C ARG A 78 8.41 -0.55 7.33
N GLU A 79 8.63 0.70 7.00
CA GLU A 79 9.59 1.59 7.67
C GLU A 79 8.89 2.62 8.59
N ASN A 80 7.59 2.42 8.88
CA ASN A 80 6.72 3.35 9.61
C ASN A 80 6.65 4.75 8.97
N ILE A 81 6.76 4.80 7.65
CA ILE A 81 6.66 6.00 6.85
C ILE A 81 5.40 5.91 6.00
N LEU A 82 4.64 7.00 5.93
CA LEU A 82 3.44 7.11 5.10
C LEU A 82 3.50 8.39 4.26
N ASP A 83 3.23 8.24 2.97
CA ASP A 83 3.16 9.38 2.04
C ASP A 83 1.76 9.96 2.04
N PHE A 84 1.65 11.19 2.53
CA PHE A 84 0.41 11.95 2.56
C PHE A 84 0.37 13.03 1.47
N ASN A 85 -0.84 13.29 0.97
CA ASN A 85 -1.13 14.56 0.30
C ASN A 85 -1.65 15.56 1.35
N PRO A 86 -0.85 16.51 1.83
CA PRO A 86 -1.27 17.41 2.91
C PRO A 86 -2.30 18.46 2.48
N LYS A 87 -2.48 18.67 1.17
CA LYS A 87 -3.42 19.66 0.63
C LYS A 87 -4.82 19.08 0.45
N ASP A 88 -4.89 17.79 0.11
CA ASP A 88 -6.13 17.07 -0.15
C ASP A 88 -5.95 15.62 0.28
N PRO A 89 -5.95 15.33 1.61
CA PRO A 89 -5.80 13.98 2.11
C PRO A 89 -7.08 13.19 1.87
N ALA A 90 -6.94 11.92 1.44
CA ALA A 90 -8.05 10.99 1.46
C ALA A 90 -8.59 10.82 2.89
N GLU A 91 -9.87 10.46 3.06
CA GLU A 91 -10.44 10.16 4.39
C GLU A 91 -9.70 9.00 5.06
N TYR A 92 -9.32 8.00 4.26
CA TYR A 92 -8.59 6.81 4.70
C TYR A 92 -7.37 6.53 3.84
N TYR A 93 -6.32 5.97 4.46
CA TYR A 93 -5.19 5.36 3.78
C TYR A 93 -5.18 3.86 4.09
N LEU A 94 -5.33 3.04 3.05
CA LEU A 94 -5.21 1.59 3.13
C LEU A 94 -3.81 1.19 2.67
N VAL A 95 -3.02 0.66 3.58
CA VAL A 95 -1.59 0.38 3.35
C VAL A 95 -1.34 -1.11 3.34
N LEU A 96 -0.93 -1.63 2.20
CA LEU A 96 -0.39 -2.98 2.05
C LEU A 96 1.13 -2.90 2.26
N ALA A 97 1.67 -3.65 3.19
CA ALA A 97 3.09 -3.52 3.54
C ALA A 97 3.81 -4.87 3.65
N GLY A 98 5.05 -4.89 3.21
CA GLY A 98 6.00 -5.97 3.45
C GLY A 98 6.51 -6.00 4.90
N PRO A 99 7.58 -6.76 5.17
CA PRO A 99 8.10 -6.94 6.53
C PRO A 99 8.56 -5.62 7.14
N LYS A 100 8.52 -5.57 8.48
CA LYS A 100 9.08 -4.44 9.23
C LYS A 100 10.56 -4.31 8.95
N SER A 101 11.00 -3.09 8.69
CA SER A 101 12.40 -2.76 8.43
C SER A 101 12.76 -1.43 9.05
N HIS A 102 14.04 -1.22 9.32
CA HIS A 102 14.56 0.10 9.65
C HIS A 102 14.64 0.97 8.39
N ILE A 103 14.51 2.28 8.58
CA ILE A 103 14.78 3.26 7.53
C ILE A 103 16.25 3.11 7.15
N GLY A 104 16.51 2.91 5.87
CA GLY A 104 17.87 2.67 5.40
C GLY A 104 18.07 3.10 3.94
N SER A 105 19.34 3.17 3.55
CA SER A 105 19.72 3.43 2.16
C SER A 105 19.17 2.35 1.23
N SER A 106 18.81 2.73 0.01
CA SER A 106 18.46 1.79 -1.06
C SER A 106 19.66 1.02 -1.59
N ARG A 107 20.88 1.45 -1.25
CA ARG A 107 22.12 0.81 -1.71
C ARG A 107 22.25 -0.61 -1.12
N GLY A 108 22.43 -1.60 -1.97
CA GLY A 108 22.57 -3.00 -1.55
C GLY A 108 21.30 -3.63 -0.98
N SER A 109 20.14 -3.00 -1.15
CA SER A 109 18.87 -3.55 -0.69
C SER A 109 17.88 -3.75 -1.84
N THR A 110 17.08 -4.80 -1.74
CA THR A 110 15.93 -5.03 -2.62
C THR A 110 14.64 -4.65 -1.91
N ARG A 111 13.65 -4.22 -2.69
CA ARG A 111 12.30 -3.92 -2.19
C ARG A 111 11.26 -4.72 -3.00
N PRO A 112 11.23 -6.05 -2.84
CA PRO A 112 10.30 -6.90 -3.57
C PRO A 112 8.86 -6.50 -3.23
N LEU A 113 7.95 -6.81 -4.13
CA LEU A 113 6.52 -6.68 -3.90
C LEU A 113 6.07 -7.87 -3.06
N VAL A 114 5.88 -7.64 -1.76
CA VAL A 114 5.44 -8.64 -0.78
C VAL A 114 4.42 -8.01 0.17
N ILE A 115 3.49 -8.79 0.70
CA ILE A 115 2.44 -8.31 1.62
C ILE A 115 2.47 -9.17 2.88
N ASN A 116 2.92 -8.59 3.98
CA ASN A 116 2.95 -9.22 5.30
C ASN A 116 1.85 -8.67 6.21
N SER A 117 1.45 -7.43 6.00
CA SER A 117 0.50 -6.73 6.87
C SER A 117 -0.31 -5.68 6.11
N VAL A 118 -1.49 -5.38 6.65
CA VAL A 118 -2.38 -4.35 6.12
C VAL A 118 -2.78 -3.41 7.25
N PHE A 119 -2.79 -2.12 6.95
CA PHE A 119 -3.11 -1.05 7.89
C PHE A 119 -4.18 -0.15 7.30
N LEU A 120 -5.10 0.32 8.14
CA LEU A 120 -6.09 1.31 7.79
C LEU A 120 -5.91 2.53 8.70
N PHE A 121 -5.49 3.65 8.12
CA PHE A 121 -5.36 4.92 8.83
C PHE A 121 -6.55 5.82 8.51
N GLU A 122 -7.19 6.37 9.53
CA GLU A 122 -8.10 7.50 9.39
C GLU A 122 -7.28 8.80 9.36
N SER A 123 -7.40 9.54 8.28
CA SER A 123 -6.54 10.71 8.02
C SER A 123 -6.72 11.81 9.04
N GLY A 124 -7.96 12.12 9.42
CA GLY A 124 -8.26 13.20 10.37
C GLY A 124 -7.60 12.98 11.72
N GLN A 125 -7.76 11.78 12.27
CA GLN A 125 -7.13 11.39 13.53
C GLN A 125 -5.61 11.43 13.42
N LEU A 126 -5.05 10.77 12.41
CA LEU A 126 -3.59 10.70 12.25
C LEU A 126 -2.96 12.08 12.05
N ILE A 127 -3.54 12.95 11.21
CA ILE A 127 -3.05 14.32 10.99
C ILE A 127 -3.09 15.13 12.29
N SER A 128 -4.16 15.00 13.09
CA SER A 128 -4.27 15.67 14.39
C SER A 128 -3.13 15.25 15.34
N GLU A 129 -2.85 13.95 15.44
CA GLU A 129 -1.77 13.40 16.26
C GLU A 129 -0.38 13.85 15.76
N LEU A 130 -0.15 13.84 14.46
CA LEU A 130 1.11 14.29 13.85
C LEU A 130 1.37 15.77 14.11
N LYS A 131 0.33 16.63 13.99
CA LYS A 131 0.43 18.06 14.31
C LYS A 131 0.77 18.30 15.77
N LYS A 132 0.16 17.58 16.72
CA LYS A 132 0.50 17.66 18.17
C LYS A 132 1.97 17.34 18.40
N ARG A 133 2.53 16.40 17.65
CA ARG A 133 3.95 16.02 17.73
C ARG A 133 4.88 16.91 16.90
N LYS A 134 4.36 17.93 16.20
CA LYS A 134 5.12 18.83 15.30
C LYS A 134 5.87 18.06 14.19
N VAL A 135 5.31 16.96 13.71
CA VAL A 135 5.87 16.18 12.60
C VAL A 135 5.53 16.86 11.28
N LYS A 136 6.50 16.95 10.38
CA LYS A 136 6.26 17.43 9.01
C LYS A 136 5.38 16.41 8.27
N ILE A 137 4.22 16.87 7.79
CA ILE A 137 3.26 16.04 7.05
C ILE A 137 3.50 16.22 5.55
N GLY A 138 3.60 15.11 4.81
CA GLY A 138 3.84 15.10 3.36
C GLY A 138 4.43 13.77 2.90
N ILE A 139 5.32 13.85 1.92
CA ILE A 139 6.11 12.69 1.50
C ILE A 139 7.00 12.25 2.67
N SER A 140 7.05 10.95 2.93
CA SER A 140 7.85 10.34 4.00
C SER A 140 7.46 10.81 5.41
N THR A 141 6.17 10.96 5.68
CA THR A 141 5.68 11.28 7.02
C THR A 141 5.96 10.14 8.00
N SER A 142 6.73 10.43 9.04
CA SER A 142 7.11 9.43 10.05
C SER A 142 5.99 9.22 11.07
N GLY A 143 5.45 8.01 11.14
CA GLY A 143 4.53 7.55 12.17
C GLY A 143 5.24 6.83 13.31
N THR A 144 4.64 6.85 14.52
CA THR A 144 5.11 6.03 15.65
C THR A 144 4.73 4.56 15.44
N GLN A 145 5.45 3.66 16.13
CA GLN A 145 5.07 2.25 16.18
C GLN A 145 3.63 2.08 16.73
N GLN A 146 3.22 2.88 17.70
CA GLN A 146 1.88 2.83 18.26
C GLN A 146 0.80 3.22 17.23
N GLN A 147 1.03 4.26 16.42
CA GLN A 147 0.10 4.66 15.35
C GLN A 147 -0.06 3.53 14.32
N TRP A 148 1.03 2.89 13.92
CA TRP A 148 0.99 1.74 13.03
C TRP A 148 0.28 0.54 13.67
N ASN A 149 0.56 0.24 14.94
CA ASN A 149 -0.12 -0.84 15.65
C ASN A 149 -1.65 -0.59 15.71
N ASN A 150 -2.07 0.64 16.03
CA ASN A 150 -3.48 0.98 16.12
C ASN A 150 -4.20 0.93 14.76
N ALA A 151 -3.49 1.10 13.66
CA ALA A 151 -4.04 1.03 12.30
C ALA A 151 -4.07 -0.40 11.74
N GLU A 152 -3.42 -1.38 12.39
CA GLU A 152 -3.28 -2.75 11.87
C GLU A 152 -4.62 -3.47 11.81
N ILE A 153 -4.95 -3.99 10.60
CA ILE A 153 -6.13 -4.84 10.37
C ILE A 153 -5.75 -6.27 9.96
N PHE A 154 -4.49 -6.51 9.56
CA PHE A 154 -3.95 -7.82 9.21
C PHE A 154 -2.42 -7.84 9.44
N PRO A 155 -1.82 -8.90 9.97
CA PRO A 155 -2.44 -10.16 10.42
C PRO A 155 -3.20 -10.04 11.75
N ASN A 156 -2.97 -8.97 12.54
CA ASN A 156 -3.65 -8.77 13.81
C ASN A 156 -4.77 -7.73 13.64
N GLN A 157 -5.99 -8.12 13.99
CA GLN A 157 -7.15 -7.23 13.95
C GLN A 157 -7.13 -6.29 15.16
N ARG A 158 -6.45 -5.15 15.06
CA ARG A 158 -6.35 -4.12 16.11
C ARG A 158 -7.23 -2.90 15.84
N ASN A 159 -7.53 -2.66 14.58
CA ASN A 159 -8.44 -1.61 14.14
C ASN A 159 -9.77 -2.24 13.71
N ASN A 160 -10.88 -1.81 14.31
CA ASN A 160 -12.21 -2.36 14.08
C ASN A 160 -13.05 -1.58 13.06
N LEU A 161 -12.51 -0.54 12.43
CA LEU A 161 -13.20 0.20 11.35
C LEU A 161 -13.40 -0.66 10.10
N LEU A 162 -12.48 -1.58 9.85
CA LEU A 162 -12.55 -2.55 8.75
C LEU A 162 -12.13 -3.92 9.28
N ILE A 163 -13.11 -4.81 9.46
CA ILE A 163 -12.86 -6.19 9.89
C ILE A 163 -12.48 -7.04 8.69
N VAL A 164 -11.30 -7.67 8.75
CA VAL A 164 -10.80 -8.55 7.69
C VAL A 164 -11.43 -9.93 7.84
N THR A 165 -12.23 -10.31 6.87
CA THR A 165 -12.92 -11.62 6.81
C THR A 165 -11.94 -12.76 6.51
N GLU A 166 -12.32 -14.01 6.81
CA GLU A 166 -11.50 -15.20 6.48
C GLU A 166 -11.23 -15.29 4.96
N LYS A 167 -12.23 -14.95 4.13
CA LYS A 167 -12.06 -14.89 2.68
C LYS A 167 -10.99 -13.86 2.25
N GLN A 168 -10.97 -12.69 2.87
CA GLN A 168 -9.96 -11.68 2.59
C GLN A 168 -8.57 -12.11 3.06
N LYS A 169 -8.46 -12.82 4.20
CA LYS A 169 -7.19 -13.40 4.66
C LYS A 169 -6.66 -14.46 3.69
N GLU A 170 -7.55 -15.33 3.16
CA GLU A 170 -7.21 -16.29 2.12
C GLU A 170 -6.64 -15.59 0.87
N LEU A 171 -7.34 -14.55 0.38
CA LEU A 171 -6.90 -13.78 -0.78
C LEU A 171 -5.55 -13.08 -0.55
N LEU A 172 -5.33 -12.52 0.64
CA LEU A 172 -4.01 -11.95 1.02
C LEU A 172 -2.92 -13.02 1.02
N GLY A 173 -3.27 -14.28 1.31
CA GLY A 173 -2.36 -15.42 1.28
C GLY A 173 -1.81 -15.79 -0.10
N TYR A 174 -2.42 -15.30 -1.18
CA TYR A 174 -1.92 -15.53 -2.56
C TYR A 174 -0.67 -14.70 -2.88
N PHE A 175 -0.39 -13.67 -2.10
CA PHE A 175 0.76 -12.80 -2.35
C PHE A 175 1.97 -13.24 -1.54
N PRO A 176 3.19 -13.10 -2.14
CA PRO A 176 4.41 -13.46 -1.43
C PRO A 176 4.52 -12.72 -0.09
N LYS A 177 5.04 -13.43 0.91
CA LYS A 177 5.40 -12.83 2.21
C LYS A 177 6.91 -12.70 2.28
N GLY A 178 7.40 -11.58 2.80
CA GLY A 178 8.82 -11.42 3.12
C GLY A 178 9.20 -12.30 4.32
N ILE A 179 10.42 -12.79 4.31
CA ILE A 179 11.05 -13.52 5.42
C ILE A 179 11.44 -12.56 6.52
#